data_5d827e7fccbb97c16ab19faab44cb41a
#
_entry.id   5d827e7fccbb97c16ab19faab44cb41a
#
_cell.length_a   1.000
_cell.length_b   1.000
_cell.length_c   1.000
_cell.angle_alpha   90.00
_cell.angle_beta   90.00
_cell.angle_gamma   90.00
#
_symmetry.space_group_name_H-M   'P 1'
#
loop_
_entity.id
_entity.type
_entity.pdbx_description
1 polymer ?
#
loop_
_entity_poly.entity_id
_entity_poly.type
_entity_poly.pdbx_seq_one_letter_code
_entity_poly.pdbx_strand_id
1 'polypeptide(L)'
;MSTDTLMFTATEHGQSMHAKVKEFIETQIEPIEAQFWADCHAQNPDGDWTKWHWPEKYESLRKQAREAGLWNLFLPDDKLGAGLSVTDYAPIAELTGRSLLAPYVFNCNAPDSGNMELLWRYGSDEQQDKWLTPILEGKTRSVFCMTEPDVASSDATNMQATAVVDGDEIIINGSKWWSSGLGDPAVDVLIVMAYTPDENKDRHHQHSMVLVPAKTAGVKIERMLKVFGDYDAPHGHGEVSFNNVRVPVNNFIGGPGMGFEIAQGRLGPGRIHHCMRCIGAAEKSLELAVKRGMQRTAFGKPLLQLGGNFERIADARIKIDQARLLTLYAAQKMDAQGTKAALTEISAIKVVAPTVLQEVVDMAIQIHGGMGVCQDTMLPAFFAQARALRLADGPDEVHKTMIAKLELKRHGFSRSSSKPVKS
;
A
#
# COMPACT_ATOMS: atom_id res chain seq x y z
N MET A 1 28.26 -14.08 5.75
CA MET A 1 26.83 -14.45 5.84
C MET A 1 26.79 -15.95 5.99
N SER A 2 26.22 -16.48 7.06
CA SER A 2 25.98 -17.92 7.21
C SER A 2 24.99 -18.34 6.11
N THR A 3 25.33 -19.39 5.38
CA THR A 3 24.52 -19.93 4.27
C THR A 3 23.31 -20.75 4.77
N ASP A 4 23.04 -20.74 6.06
CA ASP A 4 22.13 -21.71 6.70
C ASP A 4 20.65 -21.39 6.65
N THR A 5 20.18 -20.39 5.87
CA THR A 5 18.77 -19.99 6.02
C THR A 5 18.14 -19.35 4.78
N LEU A 6 18.30 -19.92 3.61
CA LEU A 6 17.53 -19.53 2.43
C LEU A 6 16.42 -20.53 2.09
N MET A 7 15.74 -21.07 3.10
CA MET A 7 14.52 -21.84 2.87
C MET A 7 13.31 -20.99 3.18
N PHE A 8 12.77 -20.33 2.16
CA PHE A 8 11.49 -19.58 2.22
C PHE A 8 10.32 -20.56 2.33
N THR A 9 10.20 -21.23 3.46
CA THR A 9 9.12 -22.19 3.68
C THR A 9 8.10 -21.56 4.62
N ALA A 10 6.91 -21.28 4.09
CA ALA A 10 5.77 -20.90 4.92
C ALA A 10 5.43 -22.05 5.91
N THR A 11 4.91 -21.70 7.07
CA THR A 11 4.40 -22.66 8.04
C THR A 11 3.25 -23.50 7.46
N GLU A 12 2.90 -24.62 8.07
CA GLU A 12 1.73 -25.42 7.66
C GLU A 12 0.45 -24.57 7.70
N HIS A 13 0.32 -23.68 8.71
CA HIS A 13 -0.78 -22.73 8.79
C HIS A 13 -0.77 -21.76 7.60
N GLY A 14 0.37 -21.15 7.29
CA GLY A 14 0.53 -20.27 6.14
C GLY A 14 0.20 -20.95 4.81
N GLN A 15 0.66 -22.19 4.62
CA GLN A 15 0.36 -22.98 3.43
C GLN A 15 -1.14 -23.30 3.29
N SER A 16 -1.79 -23.68 4.41
CA SER A 16 -3.23 -23.93 4.44
C SER A 16 -4.03 -22.67 4.09
N MET A 17 -3.67 -21.52 4.68
CA MET A 17 -4.32 -20.25 4.40
C MET A 17 -4.10 -19.81 2.95
N HIS A 18 -2.89 -19.98 2.41
CA HIS A 18 -2.59 -19.72 1.01
C HIS A 18 -3.48 -20.53 0.07
N ALA A 19 -3.66 -21.83 0.32
CA ALA A 19 -4.53 -22.68 -0.50
C ALA A 19 -5.99 -22.20 -0.48
N LYS A 20 -6.53 -21.86 0.70
CA LYS A 20 -7.90 -21.33 0.85
C LYS A 20 -8.09 -20.00 0.14
N VAL A 21 -7.13 -19.06 0.28
CA VAL A 21 -7.19 -17.75 -0.40
C VAL A 21 -7.14 -17.94 -1.90
N LYS A 22 -6.26 -18.83 -2.41
CA LYS A 22 -6.19 -19.16 -3.83
C LYS A 22 -7.52 -19.65 -4.36
N GLU A 23 -8.11 -20.66 -3.71
CA GLU A 23 -9.41 -21.22 -4.09
C GLU A 23 -10.51 -20.14 -4.08
N PHE A 24 -10.56 -19.30 -3.06
CA PHE A 24 -11.55 -18.22 -2.98
C PHE A 24 -11.40 -17.21 -4.11
N ILE A 25 -10.17 -16.79 -4.43
CA ILE A 25 -9.91 -15.88 -5.54
C ILE A 25 -10.35 -16.50 -6.87
N GLU A 26 -9.92 -17.74 -7.15
CA GLU A 26 -10.21 -18.43 -8.41
C GLU A 26 -11.70 -18.72 -8.61
N THR A 27 -12.44 -19.00 -7.52
CA THR A 27 -13.85 -19.42 -7.61
C THR A 27 -14.86 -18.32 -7.35
N GLN A 28 -14.53 -17.34 -6.50
CA GLN A 28 -15.49 -16.31 -6.08
C GLN A 28 -15.18 -14.91 -6.65
N ILE A 29 -13.90 -14.56 -6.86
CA ILE A 29 -13.50 -13.21 -7.27
C ILE A 29 -13.24 -13.14 -8.77
N GLU A 30 -12.30 -13.93 -9.31
CA GLU A 30 -11.90 -13.86 -10.73
C GLU A 30 -13.08 -13.98 -11.71
N PRO A 31 -14.09 -14.85 -11.50
CA PRO A 31 -15.20 -14.98 -12.46
C PRO A 31 -16.07 -13.75 -12.59
N ILE A 32 -16.09 -12.87 -11.59
CA ILE A 32 -17.00 -11.71 -11.54
C ILE A 32 -16.24 -10.37 -11.61
N GLU A 33 -14.92 -10.36 -11.48
CA GLU A 33 -14.15 -9.14 -11.25
C GLU A 33 -14.29 -8.12 -12.38
N ALA A 34 -14.27 -8.57 -13.64
CA ALA A 34 -14.44 -7.67 -14.79
C ALA A 34 -15.81 -6.96 -14.75
N GLN A 35 -16.91 -7.70 -14.49
CA GLN A 35 -18.24 -7.13 -14.38
C GLN A 35 -18.36 -6.25 -13.14
N PHE A 36 -17.77 -6.65 -12.01
CA PHE A 36 -17.75 -5.86 -10.79
C PHE A 36 -17.16 -4.46 -11.01
N TRP A 37 -16.02 -4.35 -11.69
CA TRP A 37 -15.41 -3.06 -11.97
C TRP A 37 -16.18 -2.26 -13.01
N ALA A 38 -16.79 -2.92 -14.01
CA ALA A 38 -17.67 -2.25 -14.96
C ALA A 38 -18.90 -1.62 -14.24
N ASP A 39 -19.51 -2.36 -13.31
CA ASP A 39 -20.62 -1.88 -12.49
C ASP A 39 -20.16 -0.71 -11.57
N CYS A 40 -18.96 -0.85 -10.98
CA CYS A 40 -18.38 0.17 -10.12
C CYS A 40 -18.19 1.50 -10.87
N HIS A 41 -17.60 1.48 -12.07
CA HIS A 41 -17.43 2.66 -12.91
C HIS A 41 -18.77 3.24 -13.38
N ALA A 42 -19.74 2.39 -13.73
CA ALA A 42 -21.06 2.84 -14.16
C ALA A 42 -21.84 3.53 -13.04
N GLN A 43 -21.69 3.07 -11.80
CA GLN A 43 -22.33 3.63 -10.61
C GLN A 43 -21.65 4.90 -10.09
N ASN A 44 -20.37 5.10 -10.41
CA ASN A 44 -19.56 6.24 -9.96
C ASN A 44 -18.96 7.00 -11.15
N PRO A 45 -19.79 7.60 -12.03
CA PRO A 45 -19.34 8.08 -13.34
C PRO A 45 -18.54 9.39 -13.32
N ASP A 46 -18.60 10.12 -12.21
CA ASP A 46 -17.96 11.44 -12.07
C ASP A 46 -17.22 11.60 -10.75
N GLY A 47 -16.66 12.78 -10.52
CA GLY A 47 -15.90 13.11 -9.32
C GLY A 47 -16.72 13.52 -8.11
N ASP A 48 -18.04 13.36 -8.12
CA ASP A 48 -18.91 13.66 -6.98
C ASP A 48 -18.88 12.50 -5.96
N TRP A 49 -17.82 12.46 -5.15
CA TRP A 49 -17.61 11.41 -4.14
C TRP A 49 -18.71 11.31 -3.10
N THR A 50 -19.55 12.32 -2.96
CA THR A 50 -20.70 12.26 -2.02
C THR A 50 -21.77 11.26 -2.44
N LYS A 51 -21.71 10.82 -3.69
CA LYS A 51 -22.61 9.83 -4.29
C LYS A 51 -21.94 8.47 -4.52
N TRP A 52 -20.64 8.38 -4.31
CA TRP A 52 -19.92 7.15 -4.57
C TRP A 52 -20.36 6.02 -3.63
N HIS A 53 -20.43 4.82 -4.17
CA HIS A 53 -20.79 3.63 -3.43
C HIS A 53 -20.20 2.38 -4.08
N TRP A 54 -20.02 1.34 -3.27
CA TRP A 54 -19.63 0.03 -3.73
C TRP A 54 -20.81 -0.70 -4.35
N PRO A 55 -20.61 -1.54 -5.41
CA PRO A 55 -21.64 -2.45 -5.89
C PRO A 55 -22.14 -3.39 -4.78
N GLU A 56 -23.42 -3.76 -4.80
CA GLU A 56 -24.04 -4.63 -3.78
C GLU A 56 -23.29 -5.95 -3.56
N LYS A 57 -22.70 -6.50 -4.62
CA LYS A 57 -21.89 -7.71 -4.59
C LYS A 57 -20.67 -7.62 -3.66
N TYR A 58 -20.18 -6.41 -3.38
CA TYR A 58 -19.02 -6.18 -2.51
C TYR A 58 -19.23 -6.71 -1.10
N GLU A 59 -20.34 -6.34 -0.46
CA GLU A 59 -20.62 -6.79 0.92
C GLU A 59 -20.90 -8.30 0.98
N SER A 60 -21.50 -8.88 -0.06
CA SER A 60 -21.70 -10.32 -0.15
C SER A 60 -20.38 -11.09 -0.18
N LEU A 61 -19.41 -10.63 -0.98
CA LEU A 61 -18.06 -11.25 -1.03
C LEU A 61 -17.32 -11.12 0.29
N ARG A 62 -17.38 -9.96 0.92
CA ARG A 62 -16.75 -9.70 2.23
C ARG A 62 -17.34 -10.61 3.32
N LYS A 63 -18.66 -10.79 3.32
CA LYS A 63 -19.33 -11.72 4.23
C LYS A 63 -18.85 -13.15 4.02
N GLN A 64 -18.78 -13.63 2.79
CA GLN A 64 -18.26 -14.96 2.45
C GLN A 64 -16.81 -15.13 2.87
N ALA A 65 -15.94 -14.13 2.65
CA ALA A 65 -14.56 -14.15 3.09
C ALA A 65 -14.43 -14.28 4.62
N ARG A 66 -15.25 -13.55 5.40
CA ARG A 66 -15.29 -13.68 6.86
C ARG A 66 -15.73 -15.07 7.31
N GLU A 67 -16.81 -15.59 6.73
CA GLU A 67 -17.33 -16.93 7.05
C GLU A 67 -16.32 -18.02 6.71
N ALA A 68 -15.47 -17.81 5.70
CA ALA A 68 -14.38 -18.72 5.34
C ALA A 68 -13.12 -18.53 6.23
N GLY A 69 -13.11 -17.56 7.16
CA GLY A 69 -11.93 -17.22 7.97
C GLY A 69 -10.81 -16.52 7.21
N LEU A 70 -11.14 -15.86 6.10
CA LEU A 70 -10.20 -15.15 5.22
C LEU A 70 -10.31 -13.63 5.42
N TRP A 71 -10.05 -13.17 6.65
CA TRP A 71 -10.27 -11.79 7.03
C TRP A 71 -9.09 -11.23 7.83
N ASN A 72 -8.68 -9.97 7.56
CA ASN A 72 -7.54 -9.33 8.23
C ASN A 72 -6.25 -10.15 8.18
N LEU A 73 -5.99 -10.86 7.10
CA LEU A 73 -4.91 -11.86 6.96
C LEU A 73 -3.51 -11.29 7.20
N PHE A 74 -3.33 -9.98 7.04
CA PHE A 74 -2.05 -9.28 7.20
C PHE A 74 -1.64 -9.06 8.66
N LEU A 75 -2.59 -9.09 9.61
CA LEU A 75 -2.34 -8.74 11.00
C LEU A 75 -1.76 -9.95 11.76
N PRO A 76 -0.53 -9.85 12.30
CA PRO A 76 0.14 -10.97 12.97
C PRO A 76 -0.34 -11.14 14.43
N ASP A 77 -1.65 -11.22 14.61
CA ASP A 77 -2.33 -11.42 15.90
C ASP A 77 -3.39 -12.50 15.75
N ASP A 78 -3.38 -13.49 16.63
CA ASP A 78 -4.26 -14.66 16.54
C ASP A 78 -5.75 -14.35 16.82
N LYS A 79 -6.03 -13.22 17.47
CA LYS A 79 -7.41 -12.82 17.85
C LYS A 79 -7.99 -11.80 16.89
N LEU A 80 -7.18 -10.86 16.43
CA LEU A 80 -7.61 -9.73 15.60
C LEU A 80 -7.34 -9.95 14.11
N GLY A 81 -6.43 -10.86 13.78
CA GLY A 81 -6.04 -11.24 12.43
C GLY A 81 -6.03 -12.75 12.24
N ALA A 82 -5.15 -13.23 11.39
CA ALA A 82 -4.98 -14.65 11.09
C ALA A 82 -3.73 -15.27 11.76
N GLY A 83 -3.00 -14.53 12.59
CA GLY A 83 -1.79 -15.00 13.27
C GLY A 83 -0.63 -15.36 12.33
N LEU A 84 -0.65 -14.85 11.10
CA LEU A 84 0.37 -15.14 10.09
C LEU A 84 1.60 -14.27 10.33
N SER A 85 2.79 -14.87 10.26
CA SER A 85 4.03 -14.11 10.15
C SER A 85 4.06 -13.32 8.83
N VAL A 86 4.98 -12.36 8.70
CA VAL A 86 5.13 -11.63 7.42
C VAL A 86 5.59 -12.59 6.31
N THR A 87 6.40 -13.59 6.64
CA THR A 87 6.83 -14.64 5.71
C THR A 87 5.66 -15.51 5.25
N ASP A 88 4.73 -15.85 6.13
CA ASP A 88 3.52 -16.61 5.78
C ASP A 88 2.54 -15.80 4.94
N TYR A 89 2.36 -14.51 5.30
CA TYR A 89 1.42 -13.64 4.58
C TYR A 89 1.95 -13.17 3.22
N ALA A 90 3.26 -13.09 3.02
CA ALA A 90 3.85 -12.59 1.77
C ALA A 90 3.35 -13.34 0.52
N PRO A 91 3.35 -14.68 0.44
CA PRO A 91 2.77 -15.41 -0.70
C PRO A 91 1.25 -15.22 -0.85
N ILE A 92 0.53 -15.01 0.25
CA ILE A 92 -0.91 -14.71 0.25
C ILE A 92 -1.14 -13.31 -0.34
N ALA A 93 -0.33 -12.33 0.05
CA ALA A 93 -0.38 -10.98 -0.52
C ALA A 93 -0.09 -11.00 -2.04
N GLU A 94 0.80 -11.88 -2.52
CA GLU A 94 1.02 -12.09 -3.95
C GLU A 94 -0.26 -12.56 -4.65
N LEU A 95 -0.95 -13.57 -4.11
CA LEU A 95 -2.23 -14.04 -4.67
C LEU A 95 -3.24 -12.90 -4.77
N THR A 96 -3.38 -12.09 -3.71
CA THR A 96 -4.31 -10.95 -3.73
C THR A 96 -3.93 -9.89 -4.77
N GLY A 97 -2.64 -9.78 -5.12
CA GLY A 97 -2.16 -8.86 -6.14
C GLY A 97 -2.54 -9.22 -7.57
N ARG A 98 -2.98 -10.46 -7.82
CA ARG A 98 -3.51 -10.91 -9.13
C ARG A 98 -4.88 -10.29 -9.46
N SER A 99 -5.53 -9.69 -8.47
CA SER A 99 -6.86 -9.09 -8.52
C SER A 99 -6.82 -7.67 -7.95
N LEU A 100 -7.52 -6.74 -8.56
CA LEU A 100 -7.72 -5.39 -8.02
C LEU A 100 -8.73 -5.40 -6.86
N LEU A 101 -9.64 -6.39 -6.82
CA LEU A 101 -10.72 -6.51 -5.86
C LEU A 101 -10.34 -7.31 -4.59
N ALA A 102 -9.50 -8.33 -4.72
CA ALA A 102 -9.21 -9.27 -3.63
C ALA A 102 -8.71 -8.61 -2.32
N PRO A 103 -7.79 -7.61 -2.35
CA PRO A 103 -7.37 -6.94 -1.12
C PRO A 103 -8.53 -6.31 -0.35
N TYR A 104 -9.53 -5.76 -1.02
CA TYR A 104 -10.72 -5.16 -0.41
C TYR A 104 -11.66 -6.20 0.18
N VAL A 105 -11.84 -7.34 -0.51
CA VAL A 105 -12.69 -8.45 -0.06
C VAL A 105 -12.19 -9.05 1.25
N PHE A 106 -10.87 -9.19 1.41
CA PHE A 106 -10.24 -9.76 2.60
C PHE A 106 -9.92 -8.73 3.71
N ASN A 107 -10.36 -7.48 3.56
CA ASN A 107 -10.01 -6.35 4.44
C ASN A 107 -8.49 -6.17 4.62
N CYS A 108 -7.74 -6.39 3.56
CA CYS A 108 -6.28 -6.29 3.51
C CYS A 108 -5.78 -5.14 2.62
N ASN A 109 -6.70 -4.25 2.16
CA ASN A 109 -6.37 -3.11 1.31
C ASN A 109 -5.65 -2.01 2.07
N ALA A 110 -4.83 -1.24 1.37
CA ALA A 110 -4.30 0.02 1.87
C ALA A 110 -5.34 1.15 1.66
N PRO A 111 -5.37 2.16 2.54
CA PRO A 111 -4.48 2.42 3.67
C PRO A 111 -4.87 1.67 4.95
N ASP A 112 -6.06 1.04 5.00
CA ASP A 112 -6.63 0.47 6.21
C ASP A 112 -5.71 -0.56 6.86
N SER A 113 -5.11 -1.48 6.09
CA SER A 113 -4.20 -2.49 6.65
C SER A 113 -3.04 -1.86 7.43
N GLY A 114 -2.41 -0.82 6.88
CA GLY A 114 -1.36 -0.09 7.57
C GLY A 114 -1.86 0.73 8.75
N ASN A 115 -3.06 1.29 8.66
CA ASN A 115 -3.68 2.07 9.74
C ASN A 115 -4.14 1.18 10.89
N MET A 116 -4.68 -0.01 10.60
CA MET A 116 -5.02 -1.02 11.60
C MET A 116 -3.77 -1.48 12.37
N GLU A 117 -2.67 -1.78 11.66
CA GLU A 117 -1.42 -2.17 12.30
C GLU A 117 -0.82 -1.03 13.14
N LEU A 118 -0.94 0.22 12.68
CA LEU A 118 -0.53 1.40 13.43
C LEU A 118 -1.32 1.53 14.74
N LEU A 119 -2.66 1.45 14.68
CA LEU A 119 -3.53 1.56 15.85
C LEU A 119 -3.33 0.38 16.80
N TRP A 120 -3.15 -0.82 16.29
CA TRP A 120 -2.84 -2.01 17.10
C TRP A 120 -1.54 -1.85 17.89
N ARG A 121 -0.49 -1.27 17.29
CA ARG A 121 0.83 -1.14 17.93
C ARG A 121 0.95 0.08 18.84
N TYR A 122 0.33 1.19 18.51
CA TYR A 122 0.59 2.50 19.13
C TYR A 122 -0.66 3.16 19.70
N GLY A 123 -1.84 2.68 19.37
CA GLY A 123 -3.10 3.20 19.89
C GLY A 123 -3.31 2.81 21.35
N SER A 124 -3.89 3.72 22.15
CA SER A 124 -4.39 3.38 23.49
C SER A 124 -5.59 2.43 23.40
N ASP A 125 -5.94 1.75 24.50
CA ASP A 125 -7.11 0.87 24.56
C ASP A 125 -8.38 1.59 24.09
N GLU A 126 -8.60 2.84 24.51
CA GLU A 126 -9.73 3.66 24.10
C GLU A 126 -9.70 3.98 22.60
N GLN A 127 -8.52 4.23 22.04
CA GLN A 127 -8.36 4.47 20.60
C GLN A 127 -8.58 3.18 19.80
N GLN A 128 -8.14 2.04 20.30
CA GLN A 128 -8.37 0.75 19.67
C GLN A 128 -9.86 0.39 19.69
N ASP A 129 -10.54 0.55 20.81
CA ASP A 129 -11.98 0.28 20.92
C ASP A 129 -12.80 1.18 19.99
N LYS A 130 -12.45 2.46 19.93
CA LYS A 130 -13.21 3.45 19.17
C LYS A 130 -12.99 3.37 17.66
N TRP A 131 -11.74 3.15 17.20
CA TRP A 131 -11.38 3.25 15.79
C TRP A 131 -10.84 1.95 15.19
N LEU A 132 -9.96 1.21 15.90
CA LEU A 132 -9.41 -0.02 15.35
C LEU A 132 -10.48 -1.10 15.20
N THR A 133 -11.26 -1.33 16.23
CA THR A 133 -12.28 -2.39 16.24
C THR A 133 -13.27 -2.26 15.08
N PRO A 134 -13.90 -1.09 14.81
CA PRO A 134 -14.80 -0.95 13.67
C PRO A 134 -14.12 -1.15 12.31
N ILE A 135 -12.83 -0.78 12.16
CA ILE A 135 -12.08 -1.00 10.91
C ILE A 135 -11.76 -2.49 10.74
N LEU A 136 -11.34 -3.19 11.82
CA LEU A 136 -11.12 -4.64 11.81
C LEU A 136 -12.41 -5.41 11.45
N GLU A 137 -13.54 -4.96 11.96
CA GLU A 137 -14.86 -5.48 11.60
C GLU A 137 -15.28 -5.10 10.18
N GLY A 138 -14.57 -4.19 9.52
CA GLY A 138 -14.87 -3.65 8.20
C GLY A 138 -16.16 -2.82 8.14
N LYS A 139 -16.62 -2.29 9.27
CA LYS A 139 -17.77 -1.39 9.38
C LYS A 139 -17.42 0.03 8.96
N THR A 140 -16.20 0.46 9.26
CA THR A 140 -15.68 1.78 8.92
C THR A 140 -14.37 1.67 8.14
N ARG A 141 -13.92 2.79 7.58
CA ARG A 141 -12.67 2.96 6.87
C ARG A 141 -11.86 4.09 7.48
N SER A 142 -10.56 4.03 7.24
CA SER A 142 -9.59 5.03 7.70
C SER A 142 -8.78 5.60 6.56
N VAL A 143 -8.27 6.80 6.75
CA VAL A 143 -7.43 7.50 5.78
C VAL A 143 -6.12 7.92 6.43
N PHE A 144 -5.00 7.85 5.70
CA PHE A 144 -3.71 8.33 6.16
C PHE A 144 -3.37 9.65 5.46
N CYS A 145 -3.38 10.74 6.20
CA CYS A 145 -3.19 12.11 5.71
C CYS A 145 -1.78 12.60 6.05
N MET A 146 -0.81 12.35 5.16
CA MET A 146 0.58 12.73 5.37
C MET A 146 1.06 13.77 4.36
N THR A 147 0.91 13.48 3.07
CA THR A 147 1.44 14.27 1.95
C THR A 147 0.74 15.62 1.85
N GLU A 148 1.49 16.70 1.55
CA GLU A 148 0.99 18.07 1.41
C GLU A 148 1.21 18.58 -0.03
N PRO A 149 0.30 19.43 -0.56
CA PRO A 149 0.44 19.96 -1.91
C PRO A 149 1.61 20.93 -2.08
N ASP A 150 1.91 21.73 -1.05
CA ASP A 150 2.82 22.88 -1.14
C ASP A 150 4.27 22.56 -0.79
N VAL A 151 4.56 21.36 -0.30
CA VAL A 151 5.91 20.93 0.11
C VAL A 151 6.28 19.56 -0.42
N ALA A 152 7.59 19.31 -0.59
CA ALA A 152 8.11 18.00 -0.93
C ALA A 152 8.04 17.06 0.28
N SER A 153 6.92 16.37 0.46
CA SER A 153 6.60 15.52 1.61
C SER A 153 7.42 14.22 1.68
N SER A 154 8.25 13.93 0.67
CA SER A 154 9.27 12.89 0.73
C SER A 154 10.33 13.17 1.82
N ASP A 155 10.56 14.44 2.17
CA ASP A 155 11.18 14.85 3.43
C ASP A 155 10.08 15.14 4.46
N ALA A 156 9.79 14.15 5.31
CA ALA A 156 8.74 14.25 6.32
C ALA A 156 8.97 15.37 7.34
N THR A 157 10.16 15.96 7.41
CA THR A 157 10.46 17.11 8.29
C THR A 157 10.06 18.44 7.68
N ASN A 158 9.60 18.44 6.40
CA ASN A 158 9.15 19.64 5.67
C ASN A 158 7.66 19.98 5.86
N MET A 159 6.91 19.16 6.59
CA MET A 159 5.47 19.35 6.72
C MET A 159 5.13 20.71 7.34
N GLN A 160 4.11 21.37 6.78
CA GLN A 160 3.62 22.68 7.19
C GLN A 160 2.26 22.62 7.91
N ALA A 161 1.46 21.57 7.69
CA ALA A 161 0.26 21.36 8.47
C ALA A 161 0.62 21.24 9.96
N THR A 162 -0.08 21.96 10.82
CA THR A 162 0.24 22.08 12.26
C THR A 162 -0.77 21.36 13.12
N ALA A 163 -0.30 20.85 14.28
CA ALA A 163 -1.12 20.34 15.38
C ALA A 163 -0.61 20.96 16.68
N VAL A 164 -1.30 21.97 17.18
CA VAL A 164 -0.90 22.76 18.34
C VAL A 164 -1.83 22.45 19.52
N VAL A 165 -1.27 22.20 20.68
CA VAL A 165 -2.04 21.97 21.92
C VAL A 165 -2.55 23.32 22.47
N ASP A 166 -3.86 23.38 22.76
CA ASP A 166 -4.55 24.51 23.36
C ASP A 166 -5.46 23.99 24.50
N GLY A 167 -4.94 24.02 25.70
CA GLY A 167 -5.60 23.41 26.86
C GLY A 167 -5.69 21.87 26.74
N ASP A 168 -6.89 21.35 26.72
CA ASP A 168 -7.20 19.91 26.56
C ASP A 168 -7.54 19.51 25.14
N GLU A 169 -7.34 20.41 24.17
CA GLU A 169 -7.59 20.19 22.75
C GLU A 169 -6.31 20.33 21.91
N ILE A 170 -6.36 19.76 20.71
CA ILE A 170 -5.39 19.92 19.63
C ILE A 170 -6.06 20.73 18.54
N ILE A 171 -5.43 21.83 18.12
CA ILE A 171 -5.88 22.64 16.98
C ILE A 171 -5.06 22.25 15.75
N ILE A 172 -5.74 21.79 14.70
CA ILE A 172 -5.12 21.35 13.46
C ILE A 172 -5.44 22.34 12.34
N ASN A 173 -4.38 22.78 11.62
CA ASN A 173 -4.50 23.64 10.45
C ASN A 173 -3.58 23.17 9.33
N GLY A 174 -4.01 23.31 8.08
CA GLY A 174 -3.24 22.97 6.88
C GLY A 174 -4.01 22.18 5.86
N SER A 175 -3.30 21.63 4.87
CA SER A 175 -3.89 20.83 3.79
C SER A 175 -3.10 19.54 3.56
N LYS A 176 -3.82 18.49 3.19
CA LYS A 176 -3.25 17.20 2.81
C LYS A 176 -3.85 16.76 1.48
N TRP A 177 -3.09 16.03 0.67
CA TRP A 177 -3.55 15.46 -0.57
C TRP A 177 -3.03 14.02 -0.75
N TRP A 178 -3.45 13.35 -1.81
CA TRP A 178 -3.19 11.92 -2.00
C TRP A 178 -3.59 11.08 -0.79
N SER A 179 -4.63 11.55 -0.10
CA SER A 179 -5.24 10.86 1.04
C SER A 179 -6.12 9.74 0.50
N SER A 180 -5.51 8.58 0.26
CA SER A 180 -6.18 7.42 -0.36
C SER A 180 -7.27 6.86 0.55
N GLY A 181 -8.37 6.46 -0.05
CA GLY A 181 -9.56 5.97 0.65
C GLY A 181 -10.55 7.07 1.07
N LEU A 182 -10.22 8.35 0.85
CA LEU A 182 -11.07 9.45 1.32
C LEU A 182 -12.43 9.55 0.61
N GLY A 183 -12.58 8.92 -0.56
CA GLY A 183 -13.85 8.84 -1.28
C GLY A 183 -14.79 7.75 -0.78
N ASP A 184 -14.29 6.79 0.00
CA ASP A 184 -15.11 5.68 0.48
C ASP A 184 -16.22 6.17 1.43
N PRO A 185 -17.48 5.82 1.19
CA PRO A 185 -18.61 6.27 2.02
C PRO A 185 -18.54 5.84 3.49
N ALA A 186 -17.73 4.84 3.81
CA ALA A 186 -17.55 4.33 5.17
C ALA A 186 -16.39 4.99 5.94
N VAL A 187 -15.75 6.03 5.38
CA VAL A 187 -14.66 6.75 6.08
C VAL A 187 -15.17 7.39 7.36
N ASP A 188 -14.50 7.05 8.46
CA ASP A 188 -14.84 7.55 9.80
C ASP A 188 -13.69 8.33 10.45
N VAL A 189 -12.43 7.95 10.20
CA VAL A 189 -11.27 8.55 10.84
C VAL A 189 -10.14 8.86 9.86
N LEU A 190 -9.53 10.04 10.05
CA LEU A 190 -8.33 10.50 9.38
C LEU A 190 -7.15 10.42 10.36
N ILE A 191 -6.07 9.73 9.98
CA ILE A 191 -4.81 9.76 10.72
C ILE A 191 -3.96 10.85 10.11
N VAL A 192 -3.88 12.00 10.79
CA VAL A 192 -3.22 13.21 10.29
C VAL A 192 -1.82 13.32 10.88
N MET A 193 -0.80 13.33 10.02
CA MET A 193 0.56 13.66 10.42
C MET A 193 0.79 15.15 10.27
N ALA A 194 1.15 15.84 11.35
CA ALA A 194 1.31 17.28 11.38
C ALA A 194 2.50 17.73 12.26
N TYR A 195 3.01 18.91 11.96
CA TYR A 195 4.05 19.56 12.74
C TYR A 195 3.51 20.01 14.10
N THR A 196 4.15 19.59 15.17
CA THR A 196 3.85 19.95 16.54
C THR A 196 5.06 20.68 17.11
N PRO A 197 5.06 22.04 17.16
CA PRO A 197 6.20 22.82 17.57
C PRO A 197 6.64 22.47 19.00
N ASP A 198 7.92 22.17 19.18
CA ASP A 198 8.55 22.01 20.50
C ASP A 198 10.05 22.34 20.36
N GLU A 199 10.44 23.51 20.83
CA GLU A 199 11.82 24.02 20.73
C GLU A 199 12.84 23.15 21.50
N ASN A 200 12.38 22.34 22.45
CA ASN A 200 13.24 21.44 23.22
C ASN A 200 13.50 20.10 22.55
N LYS A 201 12.83 19.83 21.41
CA LYS A 201 12.97 18.57 20.66
C LYS A 201 13.71 18.78 19.35
N ASP A 202 14.44 17.74 18.92
CA ASP A 202 15.03 17.73 17.59
C ASP A 202 13.94 17.62 16.50
N ARG A 203 14.29 17.93 15.25
CA ARG A 203 13.35 17.98 14.11
C ARG A 203 12.55 16.71 13.85
N HIS A 204 13.06 15.55 14.28
CA HIS A 204 12.37 14.26 14.08
C HIS A 204 11.31 13.98 15.17
N HIS A 205 11.37 14.72 16.28
CA HIS A 205 10.42 14.64 17.38
C HIS A 205 9.47 15.86 17.44
N GLN A 206 9.35 16.60 16.34
CA GLN A 206 8.44 17.75 16.17
C GLN A 206 7.25 17.43 15.25
N HIS A 207 6.92 16.17 15.04
CA HIS A 207 5.77 15.75 14.27
C HIS A 207 4.96 14.74 15.06
N SER A 208 3.64 14.85 14.97
CA SER A 208 2.70 13.98 15.67
C SER A 208 1.71 13.35 14.71
N MET A 209 1.13 12.23 15.11
CA MET A 209 -0.03 11.65 14.46
C MET A 209 -1.27 11.87 15.31
N VAL A 210 -2.32 12.41 14.70
CA VAL A 210 -3.57 12.78 15.37
C VAL A 210 -4.74 12.07 14.70
N LEU A 211 -5.59 11.45 15.52
CA LEU A 211 -6.87 10.86 15.08
C LEU A 211 -7.93 11.96 14.97
N VAL A 212 -8.41 12.19 13.76
CA VAL A 212 -9.43 13.21 13.46
C VAL A 212 -10.66 12.52 12.91
N PRO A 213 -11.81 12.54 13.61
CA PRO A 213 -13.06 12.05 13.03
C PRO A 213 -13.37 12.79 11.73
N ALA A 214 -13.73 12.07 10.68
CA ALA A 214 -13.86 12.64 9.33
C ALA A 214 -14.90 13.77 9.23
N LYS A 215 -15.89 13.78 10.13
CA LYS A 215 -16.99 14.76 10.18
C LYS A 215 -16.75 15.90 11.19
N THR A 216 -15.51 16.04 11.71
CA THR A 216 -15.18 17.14 12.64
C THR A 216 -15.31 18.48 11.94
N ALA A 217 -15.87 19.47 12.64
CA ALA A 217 -15.99 20.84 12.12
C ALA A 217 -14.62 21.39 11.72
N GLY A 218 -14.53 22.02 10.56
CA GLY A 218 -13.29 22.52 9.98
C GLY A 218 -12.54 21.52 9.08
N VAL A 219 -12.94 20.24 9.05
CA VAL A 219 -12.48 19.28 8.03
C VAL A 219 -13.29 19.48 6.76
N LYS A 220 -12.61 19.70 5.63
CA LYS A 220 -13.26 19.86 4.34
C LYS A 220 -12.52 19.04 3.28
N ILE A 221 -13.24 18.13 2.62
CA ILE A 221 -12.75 17.48 1.42
C ILE A 221 -12.88 18.47 0.26
N GLU A 222 -11.77 18.78 -0.42
CA GLU A 222 -11.74 19.79 -1.47
C GLU A 222 -12.06 19.19 -2.84
N ARG A 223 -11.49 18.03 -3.14
CA ARG A 223 -11.68 17.29 -4.39
C ARG A 223 -11.10 15.88 -4.31
N MET A 224 -11.45 15.05 -5.29
CA MET A 224 -10.75 13.80 -5.58
C MET A 224 -9.77 13.99 -6.73
N LEU A 225 -8.60 13.35 -6.61
CA LEU A 225 -7.51 13.37 -7.57
C LEU A 225 -7.61 12.17 -8.51
N LYS A 226 -7.20 12.34 -9.76
CA LYS A 226 -7.16 11.27 -10.74
C LYS A 226 -5.76 10.69 -10.89
N VAL A 227 -5.64 9.38 -10.92
CA VAL A 227 -4.44 8.66 -11.33
C VAL A 227 -4.59 8.29 -12.80
N PHE A 228 -3.81 8.93 -13.69
CA PHE A 228 -3.91 8.72 -15.14
C PHE A 228 -5.33 8.86 -15.73
N GLY A 229 -6.14 9.71 -15.13
CA GLY A 229 -7.50 9.99 -15.61
C GLY A 229 -8.61 9.25 -14.89
N ASP A 230 -8.30 8.26 -14.05
CA ASP A 230 -9.25 7.51 -13.22
C ASP A 230 -9.27 8.04 -11.78
N TYR A 231 -10.46 8.11 -11.19
CA TYR A 231 -10.66 8.49 -9.79
C TYR A 231 -10.40 7.36 -8.80
N ASP A 232 -10.30 6.11 -9.28
CA ASP A 232 -10.23 4.91 -8.41
C ASP A 232 -11.47 4.84 -7.46
N ALA A 233 -12.63 5.24 -8.01
CA ALA A 233 -13.88 5.29 -7.25
C ALA A 233 -14.40 3.88 -6.90
N PRO A 234 -15.02 3.70 -5.72
CA PRO A 234 -15.34 4.70 -4.71
C PRO A 234 -14.25 4.92 -3.65
N HIS A 235 -13.09 4.26 -3.77
CA HIS A 235 -11.96 4.42 -2.85
C HIS A 235 -11.39 5.84 -2.88
N GLY A 236 -10.97 6.31 -4.06
CA GLY A 236 -10.53 7.67 -4.34
C GLY A 236 -9.23 8.09 -3.65
N HIS A 237 -8.67 9.19 -4.14
CA HIS A 237 -7.50 9.85 -3.57
C HIS A 237 -7.84 11.32 -3.34
N GLY A 238 -8.07 11.71 -2.08
CA GLY A 238 -8.62 13.03 -1.79
C GLY A 238 -7.57 14.09 -1.44
N GLU A 239 -7.98 15.34 -1.67
CA GLU A 239 -7.39 16.52 -1.10
C GLU A 239 -8.30 17.02 0.02
N VAL A 240 -7.75 17.28 1.21
CA VAL A 240 -8.49 17.67 2.42
C VAL A 240 -7.80 18.83 3.11
N SER A 241 -8.57 19.82 3.52
CA SER A 241 -8.13 20.96 4.32
C SER A 241 -8.66 20.87 5.76
N PHE A 242 -7.87 21.40 6.67
CA PHE A 242 -8.14 21.52 8.08
C PHE A 242 -8.09 22.98 8.46
N ASN A 243 -9.20 23.53 8.95
CA ASN A 243 -9.29 24.94 9.36
C ASN A 243 -9.79 25.00 10.80
N ASN A 244 -8.87 25.27 11.74
CA ASN A 244 -9.13 25.29 13.17
C ASN A 244 -9.88 24.02 13.63
N VAL A 245 -9.49 22.87 13.13
CA VAL A 245 -10.06 21.57 13.52
C VAL A 245 -9.63 21.30 14.95
N ARG A 246 -10.61 21.10 15.86
CA ARG A 246 -10.39 20.85 17.28
C ARG A 246 -10.73 19.42 17.64
N VAL A 247 -9.80 18.72 18.25
CA VAL A 247 -9.97 17.37 18.78
C VAL A 247 -9.30 17.26 20.17
N PRO A 248 -9.76 16.36 21.04
CA PRO A 248 -9.14 16.16 22.35
C PRO A 248 -7.65 15.79 22.28
N VAL A 249 -6.86 16.18 23.27
CA VAL A 249 -5.42 15.81 23.36
C VAL A 249 -5.19 14.29 23.36
N ASN A 250 -6.16 13.51 23.84
CA ASN A 250 -6.11 12.04 23.81
C ASN A 250 -6.19 11.46 22.39
N ASN A 251 -6.39 12.28 21.36
CA ASN A 251 -6.34 11.86 19.96
C ASN A 251 -4.90 11.80 19.40
N PHE A 252 -3.88 12.25 20.13
CA PHE A 252 -2.49 11.92 19.78
C PHE A 252 -2.27 10.41 19.87
N ILE A 253 -1.70 9.82 18.83
CA ILE A 253 -1.28 8.42 18.85
C ILE A 253 0.12 8.35 19.45
N GLY A 254 0.30 7.61 20.53
CA GLY A 254 1.59 7.47 21.23
C GLY A 254 2.11 8.74 21.91
N GLY A 255 1.43 9.88 21.73
CA GLY A 255 1.79 11.17 22.29
C GLY A 255 2.42 12.16 21.29
N PRO A 256 2.59 13.44 21.70
CA PRO A 256 3.15 14.48 20.84
C PRO A 256 4.63 14.23 20.53
N GLY A 257 4.99 14.40 19.24
CA GLY A 257 6.36 14.21 18.76
C GLY A 257 6.70 12.79 18.29
N MET A 258 5.79 11.83 18.43
CA MET A 258 6.01 10.42 18.05
C MET A 258 5.70 10.13 16.57
N GLY A 259 5.24 11.11 15.80
CA GLY A 259 4.73 10.91 14.45
C GLY A 259 5.74 10.28 13.48
N PHE A 260 7.01 10.65 13.57
CA PHE A 260 8.04 10.10 12.70
C PHE A 260 8.35 8.62 13.01
N GLU A 261 8.46 8.26 14.28
CA GLU A 261 8.70 6.89 14.74
C GLU A 261 7.54 5.97 14.32
N ILE A 262 6.30 6.43 14.56
CA ILE A 262 5.09 5.70 14.19
C ILE A 262 5.00 5.51 12.67
N ALA A 263 5.34 6.55 11.87
CA ALA A 263 5.37 6.45 10.42
C ALA A 263 6.33 5.35 9.94
N GLN A 264 7.52 5.28 10.52
CA GLN A 264 8.49 4.23 10.17
C GLN A 264 8.01 2.83 10.55
N GLY A 265 7.37 2.68 11.71
CA GLY A 265 6.78 1.43 12.17
C GLY A 265 5.66 0.92 11.25
N ARG A 266 4.79 1.82 10.80
CA ARG A 266 3.69 1.52 9.87
C ARG A 266 4.17 1.10 8.48
N LEU A 267 5.17 1.80 7.95
CA LEU A 267 5.59 1.64 6.57
C LEU A 267 6.42 0.36 6.32
N GLY A 268 7.00 -0.26 7.34
CA GLY A 268 7.84 -1.44 7.19
C GLY A 268 7.09 -2.64 6.57
N PRO A 269 6.12 -3.24 7.27
CA PRO A 269 5.34 -4.38 6.79
C PRO A 269 4.51 -4.02 5.55
N GLY A 270 3.89 -2.85 5.54
CA GLY A 270 3.09 -2.38 4.42
C GLY A 270 3.83 -2.39 3.07
N ARG A 271 5.14 -2.05 3.08
CA ARG A 271 5.97 -2.11 1.86
C ARG A 271 6.14 -3.52 1.34
N ILE A 272 6.30 -4.53 2.21
CA ILE A 272 6.36 -5.94 1.80
C ILE A 272 5.05 -6.35 1.15
N HIS A 273 3.92 -6.02 1.77
CA HIS A 273 2.59 -6.32 1.24
C HIS A 273 2.37 -5.71 -0.16
N HIS A 274 2.72 -4.42 -0.34
CA HIS A 274 2.64 -3.77 -1.64
C HIS A 274 3.55 -4.42 -2.69
N CYS A 275 4.80 -4.77 -2.32
CA CYS A 275 5.74 -5.41 -3.24
C CYS A 275 5.26 -6.80 -3.67
N MET A 276 4.70 -7.60 -2.75
CA MET A 276 4.14 -8.90 -3.11
C MET A 276 2.91 -8.75 -4.02
N ARG A 277 2.03 -7.79 -3.76
CA ARG A 277 0.93 -7.49 -4.69
C ARG A 277 1.42 -7.05 -6.08
N CYS A 278 2.50 -6.28 -6.17
CA CYS A 278 3.14 -5.96 -7.46
C CYS A 278 3.57 -7.24 -8.19
N ILE A 279 4.14 -8.20 -7.47
CA ILE A 279 4.59 -9.47 -8.06
C ILE A 279 3.38 -10.26 -8.56
N GLY A 280 2.29 -10.33 -7.79
CA GLY A 280 1.05 -10.97 -8.21
C GLY A 280 0.42 -10.35 -9.45
N ALA A 281 0.40 -9.01 -9.53
CA ALA A 281 -0.06 -8.28 -10.72
C ALA A 281 0.86 -8.52 -11.93
N ALA A 282 2.17 -8.62 -11.72
CA ALA A 282 3.13 -8.98 -12.79
C ALA A 282 2.89 -10.41 -13.30
N GLU A 283 2.65 -11.38 -12.40
CA GLU A 283 2.27 -12.75 -12.76
C GLU A 283 0.99 -12.78 -13.61
N LYS A 284 -0.05 -12.07 -13.17
CA LYS A 284 -1.30 -11.99 -13.94
C LYS A 284 -1.10 -11.33 -15.30
N SER A 285 -0.27 -10.29 -15.37
CA SER A 285 0.05 -9.60 -16.62
C SER A 285 0.80 -10.52 -17.60
N LEU A 286 1.77 -11.28 -17.10
CA LEU A 286 2.51 -12.27 -17.90
C LEU A 286 1.57 -13.37 -18.40
N GLU A 287 0.70 -13.91 -17.55
CA GLU A 287 -0.32 -14.89 -17.92
C GLU A 287 -1.22 -14.38 -19.06
N LEU A 288 -1.74 -13.15 -18.92
CA LEU A 288 -2.58 -12.52 -19.95
C LEU A 288 -1.80 -12.33 -21.26
N ALA A 289 -0.55 -11.89 -21.19
CA ALA A 289 0.31 -11.72 -22.37
C ALA A 289 0.54 -13.04 -23.11
N VAL A 290 0.83 -14.12 -22.40
CA VAL A 290 1.02 -15.45 -22.98
C VAL A 290 -0.27 -15.96 -23.64
N LYS A 291 -1.40 -15.91 -22.92
CA LYS A 291 -2.71 -16.31 -23.45
C LYS A 291 -3.05 -15.54 -24.73
N ARG A 292 -2.91 -14.20 -24.70
CA ARG A 292 -3.18 -13.35 -25.86
C ARG A 292 -2.27 -13.66 -27.04
N GLY A 293 -0.97 -13.79 -26.78
CA GLY A 293 0.03 -14.03 -27.79
C GLY A 293 -0.09 -15.41 -28.46
N MET A 294 -0.64 -16.41 -27.75
CA MET A 294 -0.97 -17.71 -28.31
C MET A 294 -2.24 -17.71 -29.19
N GLN A 295 -3.25 -16.94 -28.78
CA GLN A 295 -4.56 -16.89 -29.43
C GLN A 295 -4.57 -16.04 -30.69
N ARG A 296 -3.74 -15.00 -30.79
CA ARG A 296 -3.73 -14.06 -31.93
C ARG A 296 -2.71 -14.46 -32.97
N THR A 297 -3.14 -14.47 -34.21
CA THR A 297 -2.30 -14.77 -35.37
C THR A 297 -2.12 -13.52 -36.23
N ALA A 298 -0.88 -13.21 -36.58
CA ALA A 298 -0.52 -12.18 -37.55
C ALA A 298 0.60 -12.73 -38.45
N PHE A 299 0.62 -12.35 -39.74
CA PHE A 299 1.61 -12.82 -40.70
C PHE A 299 1.74 -14.35 -40.75
N GLY A 300 0.61 -15.06 -40.58
CA GLY A 300 0.53 -16.51 -40.60
C GLY A 300 1.07 -17.27 -39.40
N LYS A 301 1.41 -16.57 -38.29
CA LYS A 301 1.98 -17.16 -37.08
C LYS A 301 1.34 -16.58 -35.81
N PRO A 302 1.28 -17.33 -34.69
CA PRO A 302 0.93 -16.78 -33.41
C PRO A 302 1.84 -15.59 -33.04
N LEU A 303 1.29 -14.57 -32.34
CA LEU A 303 2.07 -13.38 -31.98
C LEU A 303 3.33 -13.71 -31.18
N LEU A 304 3.29 -14.74 -30.32
CA LEU A 304 4.47 -15.17 -29.55
C LEU A 304 5.64 -15.61 -30.43
N GLN A 305 5.38 -16.08 -31.67
CA GLN A 305 6.42 -16.52 -32.61
C GLN A 305 6.97 -15.37 -33.46
N LEU A 306 6.51 -14.15 -33.25
CA LEU A 306 6.94 -12.97 -34.00
C LEU A 306 7.90 -12.10 -33.20
N GLY A 307 8.94 -11.61 -33.87
CA GLY A 307 9.96 -10.74 -33.25
C GLY A 307 10.62 -11.40 -32.03
N GLY A 308 11.05 -10.61 -31.05
CA GLY A 308 11.69 -11.07 -29.81
C GLY A 308 10.70 -11.37 -28.68
N ASN A 309 9.48 -11.89 -28.96
CA ASN A 309 8.48 -12.10 -27.92
C ASN A 309 8.84 -13.27 -26.98
N PHE A 310 9.57 -14.28 -27.46
CA PHE A 310 10.06 -15.35 -26.58
C PHE A 310 11.05 -14.82 -25.54
N GLU A 311 11.99 -13.98 -25.97
CA GLU A 311 12.97 -13.35 -25.09
C GLU A 311 12.27 -12.43 -24.06
N ARG A 312 11.29 -11.65 -24.49
CA ARG A 312 10.49 -10.79 -23.58
C ARG A 312 9.74 -11.58 -22.51
N ILE A 313 9.15 -12.73 -22.87
CA ILE A 313 8.49 -13.64 -21.91
C ILE A 313 9.51 -14.22 -20.92
N ALA A 314 10.68 -14.65 -21.41
CA ALA A 314 11.76 -15.18 -20.57
C ALA A 314 12.28 -14.10 -19.60
N ASP A 315 12.54 -12.89 -20.11
CA ASP A 315 13.00 -11.75 -19.30
C ASP A 315 11.98 -11.39 -18.22
N ALA A 316 10.68 -11.37 -18.57
CA ALA A 316 9.60 -11.11 -17.61
C ALA A 316 9.60 -12.16 -16.48
N ARG A 317 9.71 -13.45 -16.84
CA ARG A 317 9.78 -14.55 -15.86
C ARG A 317 10.97 -14.39 -14.91
N ILE A 318 12.16 -14.14 -15.46
CA ILE A 318 13.40 -13.95 -14.67
C ILE A 318 13.23 -12.79 -13.70
N LYS A 319 12.73 -11.64 -14.16
CA LYS A 319 12.54 -10.44 -13.32
C LYS A 319 11.52 -10.67 -12.22
N ILE A 320 10.40 -11.33 -12.51
CA ILE A 320 9.38 -11.66 -11.50
C ILE A 320 9.98 -12.55 -10.42
N ASP A 321 10.70 -13.60 -10.79
CA ASP A 321 11.29 -14.54 -9.83
C ASP A 321 12.37 -13.87 -8.97
N GLN A 322 13.22 -13.02 -9.55
CA GLN A 322 14.19 -12.20 -8.81
C GLN A 322 13.50 -11.28 -7.80
N ALA A 323 12.46 -10.57 -8.21
CA ALA A 323 11.71 -9.66 -7.33
C ALA A 323 11.02 -10.42 -6.19
N ARG A 324 10.42 -11.59 -6.49
CA ARG A 324 9.78 -12.47 -5.49
C ARG A 324 10.78 -12.94 -4.46
N LEU A 325 11.90 -13.51 -4.87
CA LEU A 325 12.92 -14.03 -3.95
C LEU A 325 13.49 -12.91 -3.07
N LEU A 326 13.74 -11.72 -3.61
CA LEU A 326 14.19 -10.58 -2.83
C LEU A 326 13.14 -10.14 -1.80
N THR A 327 11.85 -10.17 -2.18
CA THR A 327 10.76 -9.77 -1.27
C THR A 327 10.54 -10.79 -0.17
N LEU A 328 10.59 -12.08 -0.48
CA LEU A 328 10.52 -13.15 0.53
C LEU A 328 11.71 -13.09 1.49
N TYR A 329 12.91 -12.80 1.00
CA TYR A 329 14.08 -12.58 1.85
C TYR A 329 13.89 -11.39 2.80
N ALA A 330 13.33 -10.27 2.31
CA ALA A 330 13.00 -9.12 3.16
C ALA A 330 11.98 -9.47 4.24
N ALA A 331 10.94 -10.25 3.90
CA ALA A 331 9.92 -10.72 4.83
C ALA A 331 10.52 -11.61 5.93
N GLN A 332 11.28 -12.63 5.56
CA GLN A 332 11.94 -13.54 6.50
C GLN A 332 12.92 -12.79 7.42
N LYS A 333 13.70 -11.87 6.89
CA LYS A 333 14.62 -11.06 7.68
C LYS A 333 13.88 -10.15 8.66
N MET A 334 12.73 -9.63 8.27
CA MET A 334 11.90 -8.81 9.14
C MET A 334 11.32 -9.63 10.30
N ASP A 335 10.82 -10.83 10.05
CA ASP A 335 10.32 -11.74 11.10
C ASP A 335 11.44 -12.15 12.06
N ALA A 336 12.63 -12.48 11.53
CA ALA A 336 13.74 -12.98 12.34
C ALA A 336 14.48 -11.88 13.13
N GLN A 337 14.58 -10.64 12.62
CA GLN A 337 15.47 -9.60 13.15
C GLN A 337 14.79 -8.24 13.34
N GLY A 338 13.51 -8.14 12.97
CA GLY A 338 12.72 -6.90 13.04
C GLY A 338 12.95 -5.94 11.87
N THR A 339 12.01 -5.00 11.74
CA THR A 339 11.95 -4.02 10.63
C THR A 339 13.24 -3.22 10.46
N LYS A 340 13.86 -2.80 11.58
CA LYS A 340 15.09 -1.97 11.55
C LYS A 340 16.28 -2.72 10.93
N ALA A 341 16.41 -4.02 11.19
CA ALA A 341 17.47 -4.83 10.62
C ALA A 341 17.25 -5.15 9.13
N ALA A 342 15.99 -5.25 8.71
CA ALA A 342 15.58 -5.51 7.33
C ALA A 342 15.46 -4.25 6.45
N LEU A 343 15.83 -3.07 6.94
CA LEU A 343 15.59 -1.79 6.27
C LEU A 343 16.23 -1.68 4.88
N THR A 344 17.39 -2.30 4.67
CA THR A 344 18.06 -2.34 3.35
C THR A 344 17.23 -3.12 2.36
N GLU A 345 16.78 -4.30 2.74
CA GLU A 345 15.99 -5.21 1.90
C GLU A 345 14.60 -4.62 1.63
N ILE A 346 13.93 -4.07 2.65
CA ILE A 346 12.65 -3.36 2.50
C ILE A 346 12.77 -2.18 1.53
N SER A 347 13.88 -1.43 1.58
CA SER A 347 14.14 -0.35 0.63
C SER A 347 14.41 -0.88 -0.78
N ALA A 348 15.14 -1.98 -0.92
CA ALA A 348 15.47 -2.58 -2.21
C ALA A 348 14.23 -3.11 -2.93
N ILE A 349 13.36 -3.85 -2.24
CA ILE A 349 12.13 -4.40 -2.85
C ILE A 349 11.19 -3.29 -3.31
N LYS A 350 11.13 -2.17 -2.59
CA LYS A 350 10.27 -1.02 -2.92
C LYS A 350 10.70 -0.33 -4.22
N VAL A 351 11.97 -0.45 -4.62
CA VAL A 351 12.46 -0.01 -5.93
C VAL A 351 12.22 -1.10 -6.99
N VAL A 352 12.54 -2.35 -6.66
CA VAL A 352 12.54 -3.46 -7.62
C VAL A 352 11.13 -3.89 -8.02
N ALA A 353 10.25 -4.20 -7.05
CA ALA A 353 8.97 -4.83 -7.36
C ALA A 353 8.03 -3.95 -8.21
N PRO A 354 7.82 -2.65 -7.92
CA PRO A 354 7.00 -1.79 -8.77
C PRO A 354 7.62 -1.56 -10.16
N THR A 355 8.96 -1.53 -10.26
CA THR A 355 9.66 -1.40 -11.55
C THR A 355 9.45 -2.64 -12.41
N VAL A 356 9.59 -3.84 -11.83
CA VAL A 356 9.33 -5.11 -12.53
C VAL A 356 7.87 -5.19 -12.97
N LEU A 357 6.92 -4.83 -12.11
CA LEU A 357 5.52 -4.78 -12.50
C LEU A 357 5.31 -3.85 -13.69
N GLN A 358 5.85 -2.63 -13.66
CA GLN A 358 5.71 -1.67 -14.75
C GLN A 358 6.25 -2.22 -16.08
N GLU A 359 7.43 -2.85 -16.07
CA GLU A 359 8.06 -3.43 -17.27
C GLU A 359 7.24 -4.62 -17.83
N VAL A 360 6.75 -5.50 -16.95
CA VAL A 360 5.95 -6.66 -17.37
C VAL A 360 4.58 -6.26 -17.90
N VAL A 361 3.93 -5.27 -17.26
CA VAL A 361 2.64 -4.76 -17.75
C VAL A 361 2.80 -4.04 -19.07
N ASP A 362 3.85 -3.23 -19.27
CA ASP A 362 4.14 -2.56 -20.54
C ASP A 362 4.32 -3.58 -21.66
N MET A 363 5.08 -4.64 -21.43
CA MET A 363 5.23 -5.76 -22.37
C MET A 363 3.89 -6.44 -22.66
N ALA A 364 3.06 -6.67 -21.63
CA ALA A 364 1.74 -7.28 -21.79
C ALA A 364 0.79 -6.39 -22.61
N ILE A 365 0.78 -5.07 -22.35
CA ILE A 365 0.03 -4.09 -23.15
C ILE A 365 0.48 -4.16 -24.62
N GLN A 366 1.77 -4.20 -24.88
CA GLN A 366 2.31 -4.26 -26.23
C GLN A 366 1.84 -5.52 -26.98
N ILE A 367 1.79 -6.69 -26.32
CA ILE A 367 1.28 -7.94 -26.90
C ILE A 367 -0.23 -7.89 -27.15
N HIS A 368 -0.99 -7.18 -26.30
CA HIS A 368 -2.44 -7.02 -26.46
C HIS A 368 -2.80 -6.02 -27.58
N GLY A 369 -1.90 -5.08 -27.90
CA GLY A 369 -2.18 -3.99 -28.82
C GLY A 369 -3.26 -3.05 -28.26
N GLY A 370 -4.17 -2.54 -29.08
CA GLY A 370 -5.23 -1.61 -28.65
C GLY A 370 -6.07 -2.10 -27.46
N MET A 371 -6.29 -3.42 -27.34
CA MET A 371 -7.00 -4.00 -26.19
C MET A 371 -6.23 -3.82 -24.85
N GLY A 372 -4.91 -3.69 -24.91
CA GLY A 372 -4.08 -3.51 -23.72
C GLY A 372 -4.16 -2.11 -23.09
N VAL A 373 -4.75 -1.13 -23.79
CA VAL A 373 -4.88 0.26 -23.30
C VAL A 373 -6.32 0.67 -23.00
N CYS A 374 -7.27 -0.26 -23.05
CA CYS A 374 -8.68 0.00 -22.77
C CYS A 374 -9.20 -0.85 -21.60
N GLN A 375 -10.43 -0.56 -21.19
CA GLN A 375 -11.11 -1.19 -20.05
C GLN A 375 -11.42 -2.69 -20.21
N ASP A 376 -11.19 -3.27 -21.39
CA ASP A 376 -11.44 -4.71 -21.65
C ASP A 376 -10.41 -5.62 -20.96
N THR A 377 -9.36 -5.03 -20.41
CA THR A 377 -8.34 -5.71 -19.61
C THR A 377 -8.00 -4.92 -18.35
N MET A 378 -7.47 -5.58 -17.33
CA MET A 378 -6.95 -4.92 -16.12
C MET A 378 -5.55 -4.31 -16.31
N LEU A 379 -4.94 -4.45 -17.48
CA LEU A 379 -3.57 -3.98 -17.73
C LEU A 379 -3.38 -2.47 -17.54
N PRO A 380 -4.30 -1.58 -18.01
CA PRO A 380 -4.18 -0.14 -17.74
C PRO A 380 -4.17 0.20 -16.26
N ALA A 381 -5.03 -0.44 -15.46
CA ALA A 381 -5.07 -0.24 -14.01
C ALA A 381 -3.79 -0.74 -13.33
N PHE A 382 -3.27 -1.91 -13.71
CA PHE A 382 -1.98 -2.40 -13.21
C PHE A 382 -0.82 -1.49 -13.60
N PHE A 383 -0.82 -0.91 -14.82
CA PHE A 383 0.20 0.06 -15.24
C PHE A 383 0.15 1.32 -14.40
N ALA A 384 -1.04 1.87 -14.17
CA ALA A 384 -1.25 3.04 -13.32
C ALA A 384 -0.79 2.77 -11.88
N GLN A 385 -1.18 1.63 -11.30
CA GLN A 385 -0.76 1.20 -9.97
C GLN A 385 0.76 1.04 -9.87
N ALA A 386 1.41 0.37 -10.84
CA ALA A 386 2.85 0.20 -10.87
C ALA A 386 3.58 1.55 -10.83
N ARG A 387 3.12 2.50 -11.66
CA ARG A 387 3.75 3.83 -11.74
C ARG A 387 3.51 4.64 -10.46
N ALA A 388 2.31 4.58 -9.89
CA ALA A 388 1.96 5.25 -8.64
C ALA A 388 2.79 4.71 -7.45
N LEU A 389 2.99 3.40 -7.37
CA LEU A 389 3.77 2.76 -6.30
C LEU A 389 5.27 3.11 -6.32
N ARG A 390 5.81 3.60 -7.42
CA ARG A 390 7.17 4.15 -7.48
C ARG A 390 7.29 5.52 -6.80
N LEU A 391 6.18 6.13 -6.43
CA LEU A 391 6.08 7.42 -5.72
C LEU A 391 5.55 7.24 -4.29
N ALA A 392 4.50 6.44 -4.12
CA ALA A 392 3.86 6.19 -2.82
C ALA A 392 4.79 5.46 -1.84
N ASP A 393 4.60 5.65 -0.54
CA ASP A 393 5.40 5.08 0.56
C ASP A 393 6.91 5.37 0.45
N GLY A 394 7.25 6.50 -0.15
CA GLY A 394 8.59 6.95 -0.48
C GLY A 394 8.97 6.65 -1.93
N PRO A 395 9.41 7.68 -2.68
CA PRO A 395 9.86 7.51 -4.06
C PRO A 395 11.15 6.69 -4.16
N ASP A 396 11.42 6.14 -5.36
CA ASP A 396 12.61 5.33 -5.66
C ASP A 396 13.91 5.98 -5.15
N GLU A 397 14.03 7.30 -5.26
CA GLU A 397 15.22 8.07 -4.88
C GLU A 397 15.46 8.06 -3.37
N VAL A 398 14.40 8.11 -2.57
CA VAL A 398 14.49 8.02 -1.09
C VAL A 398 15.01 6.64 -0.69
N HIS A 399 14.47 5.59 -1.29
CA HIS A 399 14.90 4.21 -1.02
C HIS A 399 16.32 3.95 -1.47
N LYS A 400 16.71 4.37 -2.68
CA LYS A 400 18.09 4.28 -3.19
C LYS A 400 19.08 5.04 -2.30
N THR A 401 18.70 6.23 -1.83
CA THR A 401 19.50 7.01 -0.88
C THR A 401 19.68 6.27 0.45
N MET A 402 18.60 5.64 0.96
CA MET A 402 18.66 4.85 2.19
C MET A 402 19.61 3.65 2.05
N ILE A 403 19.48 2.88 0.96
CA ILE A 403 20.37 1.74 0.67
C ILE A 403 21.85 2.20 0.63
N ALA A 404 22.13 3.27 -0.12
CA ALA A 404 23.49 3.79 -0.24
C ALA A 404 24.05 4.23 1.12
N LYS A 405 23.27 4.93 1.96
CA LYS A 405 23.69 5.33 3.31
C LYS A 405 24.02 4.13 4.19
N LEU A 406 23.19 3.09 4.15
CA LEU A 406 23.38 1.89 4.95
C LEU A 406 24.61 1.10 4.48
N GLU A 407 24.84 1.01 3.17
CA GLU A 407 26.01 0.34 2.61
C GLU A 407 27.30 1.08 2.96
N LEU A 408 27.34 2.39 2.79
CA LEU A 408 28.50 3.21 3.20
C LEU A 408 28.80 3.07 4.69
N LYS A 409 27.77 3.01 5.53
CA LYS A 409 27.93 2.80 6.98
C LYS A 409 28.58 1.44 7.29
N ARG A 410 28.26 0.38 6.55
CA ARG A 410 28.89 -0.96 6.70
C ARG A 410 30.41 -0.91 6.45
N HIS A 411 30.85 0.02 5.59
CA HIS A 411 32.28 0.24 5.29
C HIS A 411 32.93 1.34 6.15
N GLY A 412 32.29 1.74 7.26
CA GLY A 412 32.82 2.72 8.19
C GLY A 412 32.72 4.18 7.72
N PHE A 413 32.04 4.44 6.58
CA PHE A 413 31.87 5.80 6.07
C PHE A 413 30.69 6.47 6.77
N SER A 414 30.93 7.65 7.38
CA SER A 414 29.89 8.50 7.96
C SER A 414 29.97 9.89 7.31
N ARG A 415 28.84 10.42 6.87
CA ARG A 415 28.77 11.79 6.30
C ARG A 415 29.21 12.90 7.26
N SER A 416 29.28 12.61 8.57
CA SER A 416 29.78 13.55 9.57
C SER A 416 31.30 13.76 9.54
N SER A 417 32.05 12.93 8.80
CA SER A 417 33.51 13.06 8.66
C SER A 417 33.96 13.98 7.51
N SER A 418 33.05 14.52 6.72
CA SER A 418 33.36 15.49 5.66
C SER A 418 33.28 16.93 6.15
N LYS A 419 34.06 17.30 7.19
CA LYS A 419 34.50 18.69 7.28
C LYS A 419 35.53 18.89 6.17
N PRO A 420 35.42 19.95 5.35
CA PRO A 420 36.45 20.24 4.38
C PRO A 420 37.76 20.43 5.16
N VAL A 421 38.80 19.69 4.78
CA VAL A 421 40.15 19.96 5.23
C VAL A 421 40.43 21.39 4.80
N LYS A 422 40.53 22.31 5.75
CA LYS A 422 40.99 23.67 5.46
C LYS A 422 42.42 23.54 4.98
N SER A 423 42.62 23.83 3.67
CA SER A 423 43.94 24.07 3.06
C SER A 423 44.62 25.29 3.67
#